data_689c4f9074a5395f80fb77ccb917f75d
#
_entry.id   689c4f9074a5395f80fb77ccb917f75d
#
_cell.length_a   1.000
_cell.length_b   1.000
_cell.length_c   1.000
_cell.angle_alpha   90.00
_cell.angle_beta   90.00
_cell.angle_gamma   90.00
#
_symmetry.space_group_name_H-M   'P 1'
#
loop_
_entity.id
_entity.type
_entity.pdbx_description
1 polymer ?
#
loop_
_entity_poly.entity_id
_entity_poly.type
_entity_poly.pdbx_seq_one_letter_code
_entity_poly.pdbx_strand_id
1 'polypeptide(L)'
;MTLKTVKPKAYVGNFTIRIGPIQMVGKMFPIRKPKESTGFKLCTPDGRQVKQVYTPTDGSDEMFQYAELERGVLDDDGKMVLVGQDNITEAKTSDLPNNVINVTVHDEREVDGMMWPSDDNAYLFEPNSADPANVQWHEVLLGLLTKGNKAYVGMCKFHNNDGFYRLTVWRDRIVMQKQLFPESLH
;
A
#
# COMPACT_ATOMS: atom_id res chain seq x y z
N MET A 1 25.22 13.67 -21.93
CA MET A 1 25.12 12.68 -20.85
C MET A 1 23.74 12.06 -20.94
N THR A 2 23.62 10.86 -21.52
CA THR A 2 22.31 10.22 -21.77
C THR A 2 21.83 9.61 -20.46
N LEU A 3 20.79 10.18 -19.87
CA LEU A 3 20.14 9.63 -18.69
C LEU A 3 19.61 8.23 -19.05
N LYS A 4 20.24 7.19 -18.51
CA LYS A 4 19.72 5.83 -18.61
C LYS A 4 18.32 5.82 -17.99
N THR A 5 17.33 5.58 -18.81
CA THR A 5 15.94 5.39 -18.37
C THR A 5 15.92 4.18 -17.44
N VAL A 6 15.84 4.42 -16.14
CA VAL A 6 15.67 3.36 -15.16
C VAL A 6 14.27 2.80 -15.36
N LYS A 7 14.16 1.64 -15.99
CA LYS A 7 12.88 0.92 -16.08
C LYS A 7 12.40 0.63 -14.66
N PRO A 8 11.17 1.01 -14.30
CA PRO A 8 10.61 0.66 -13.00
C PRO A 8 10.59 -0.87 -12.88
N LYS A 9 11.25 -1.39 -11.86
CA LYS A 9 11.52 -2.84 -11.72
C LYS A 9 10.33 -3.68 -11.25
N ALA A 10 9.25 -3.08 -10.80
CA ALA A 10 8.09 -3.83 -10.31
C ALA A 10 6.80 -3.06 -10.60
N TYR A 11 5.99 -3.62 -11.46
CA TYR A 11 4.60 -3.24 -11.67
C TYR A 11 3.75 -3.79 -10.54
N VAL A 12 3.00 -2.92 -9.88
CA VAL A 12 2.18 -3.29 -8.73
C VAL A 12 0.77 -3.72 -9.16
N GLY A 13 0.24 -3.15 -10.23
CA GLY A 13 -1.10 -3.49 -10.73
C GLY A 13 -1.73 -2.35 -11.53
N ASN A 14 -2.85 -2.64 -12.17
CA ASN A 14 -3.70 -1.62 -12.77
C ASN A 14 -4.38 -0.83 -11.67
N PHE A 15 -4.54 0.47 -11.91
CA PHE A 15 -5.12 1.39 -10.96
C PHE A 15 -6.01 2.41 -11.65
N THR A 16 -7.06 2.85 -10.97
CA THR A 16 -8.00 3.85 -11.48
C THR A 16 -8.04 5.05 -10.56
N ILE A 17 -7.85 6.22 -11.12
CA ILE A 17 -8.05 7.51 -10.43
C ILE A 17 -9.36 8.10 -10.92
N ARG A 18 -10.26 8.45 -10.00
CA ARG A 18 -11.54 9.14 -10.29
C ARG A 18 -11.59 10.48 -9.60
N ILE A 19 -11.93 11.52 -10.34
CA ILE A 19 -12.11 12.89 -9.85
C ILE A 19 -13.40 13.43 -10.44
N GLY A 20 -14.49 13.42 -9.66
CA GLY A 20 -15.82 13.72 -10.17
C GLY A 20 -16.18 12.79 -11.34
N PRO A 21 -16.55 13.31 -12.53
CA PRO A 21 -16.90 12.49 -13.69
C PRO A 21 -15.68 11.94 -14.46
N ILE A 22 -14.47 12.39 -14.10
CA ILE A 22 -13.26 12.02 -14.81
C ILE A 22 -12.73 10.71 -14.25
N GLN A 23 -12.39 9.77 -15.13
CA GLN A 23 -11.77 8.51 -14.77
C GLN A 23 -10.51 8.31 -15.62
N MET A 24 -9.40 7.99 -14.95
CA MET A 24 -8.15 7.63 -15.59
C MET A 24 -7.73 6.24 -15.17
N VAL A 25 -7.36 5.42 -16.12
CA VAL A 25 -6.82 4.07 -15.88
C VAL A 25 -5.34 4.06 -16.22
N GLY A 26 -4.54 3.45 -15.38
CA GLY A 26 -3.09 3.39 -15.57
C GLY A 26 -2.45 2.27 -14.76
N LYS A 27 -1.14 2.37 -14.62
CA LYS A 27 -0.30 1.42 -13.88
C LYS A 27 0.36 2.10 -12.70
N MET A 28 0.48 1.36 -11.59
CA MET A 28 1.17 1.83 -10.40
C MET A 28 2.52 1.15 -10.25
N PHE A 29 3.53 1.95 -9.91
CA PHE A 29 4.90 1.51 -9.67
C PHE A 29 5.39 2.01 -8.32
N PRO A 30 5.99 1.18 -7.46
CA PRO A 30 6.53 1.64 -6.19
C PRO A 30 7.75 2.56 -6.44
N ILE A 31 7.83 3.67 -5.72
CA ILE A 31 8.97 4.61 -5.81
C ILE A 31 10.18 4.06 -5.07
N ARG A 32 9.98 3.33 -3.99
CA ARG A 32 11.08 2.68 -3.27
C ARG A 32 11.53 1.41 -3.98
N LYS A 33 12.83 1.22 -4.01
CA LYS A 33 13.39 -0.11 -4.30
C LYS A 33 12.90 -1.08 -3.22
N PRO A 34 12.41 -2.28 -3.60
CA PRO A 34 12.23 -3.32 -2.61
C PRO A 34 13.54 -3.43 -1.81
N LYS A 35 13.43 -3.50 -0.48
CA LYS A 35 14.60 -3.84 0.36
C LYS A 35 15.18 -5.11 -0.24
N GLU A 36 16.40 -5.03 -0.76
CA GLU A 36 17.13 -6.24 -1.15
C GLU A 36 17.18 -7.08 0.11
N SER A 37 16.41 -8.16 0.14
CA SER A 37 16.58 -9.15 1.20
C SER A 37 18.01 -9.63 1.00
N THR A 38 18.86 -9.27 1.92
CA THR A 38 20.21 -9.79 1.99
C THR A 38 20.07 -11.28 2.20
N GLY A 39 19.86 -12.10 1.32
CA GLY A 39 19.53 -13.53 1.36
C GLY A 39 20.15 -14.35 2.51
N PHE A 40 20.31 -13.73 3.70
CA PHE A 40 20.77 -14.39 4.92
C PHE A 40 19.74 -15.42 5.33
N LYS A 41 20.20 -16.65 5.43
CA LYS A 41 19.44 -17.77 5.95
C LYS A 41 20.02 -18.14 7.31
N LEU A 42 19.14 -18.45 8.24
CA LEU A 42 19.55 -19.00 9.50
C LEU A 42 20.16 -20.38 9.28
N CYS A 43 21.30 -20.62 9.90
CA CYS A 43 22.01 -21.90 9.87
C CYS A 43 22.55 -22.23 11.26
N THR A 44 22.81 -23.51 11.50
CA THR A 44 23.55 -24.00 12.67
C THR A 44 25.02 -23.55 12.63
N PRO A 45 25.75 -23.57 13.74
CA PRO A 45 27.16 -23.18 13.76
C PRO A 45 28.05 -23.98 12.79
N ASP A 46 27.65 -25.18 12.42
CA ASP A 46 28.31 -26.04 11.44
C ASP A 46 27.80 -25.82 10.00
N GLY A 47 27.00 -24.76 9.76
CA GLY A 47 26.59 -24.30 8.43
C GLY A 47 25.36 -24.99 7.81
N ARG A 48 24.68 -25.88 8.54
CA ARG A 48 23.44 -26.51 8.04
C ARG A 48 22.26 -25.55 8.09
N GLN A 49 21.48 -25.46 7.02
CA GLN A 49 20.27 -24.65 6.97
C GLN A 49 19.26 -25.17 8.00
N VAL A 50 18.69 -24.24 8.80
CA VAL A 50 17.63 -24.56 9.78
C VAL A 50 16.26 -24.24 9.22
N LYS A 51 15.27 -25.00 9.71
CA LYS A 51 13.85 -24.77 9.46
C LYS A 51 13.22 -24.16 10.71
N GLN A 52 12.40 -23.15 10.52
CA GLN A 52 11.63 -22.57 11.63
C GLN A 52 10.49 -23.50 11.98
N VAL A 53 10.37 -23.84 13.25
CA VAL A 53 9.25 -24.57 13.83
C VAL A 53 8.71 -23.78 15.01
N TYR A 54 7.46 -24.03 15.38
CA TYR A 54 6.77 -23.36 16.47
C TYR A 54 6.40 -24.41 17.51
N THR A 55 6.63 -24.10 18.79
CA THR A 55 6.26 -24.92 19.92
C THR A 55 5.21 -24.23 20.77
N PRO A 56 4.25 -24.97 21.37
CA PRO A 56 3.32 -24.40 22.34
C PRO A 56 4.04 -23.77 23.52
N THR A 57 3.42 -22.77 24.13
CA THR A 57 3.99 -22.08 25.30
C THR A 57 3.73 -22.83 26.62
N ASP A 58 2.99 -23.92 26.59
CA ASP A 58 2.69 -24.78 27.75
C ASP A 58 3.82 -25.73 28.15
N GLY A 59 4.93 -25.71 27.37
CA GLY A 59 6.10 -26.56 27.62
C GLY A 59 6.00 -27.96 27.03
N SER A 60 5.01 -28.23 26.16
CA SER A 60 4.96 -29.48 25.41
C SER A 60 6.07 -29.52 24.35
N ASP A 61 6.57 -30.72 24.03
CA ASP A 61 7.62 -30.92 22.99
C ASP A 61 7.02 -31.00 21.56
N GLU A 62 5.76 -30.64 21.38
CA GLU A 62 5.12 -30.66 20.09
C GLU A 62 5.69 -29.57 19.19
N MET A 63 5.88 -29.88 17.91
CA MET A 63 6.45 -28.96 16.92
C MET A 63 5.52 -28.79 15.73
N PHE A 64 5.17 -27.56 15.44
CA PHE A 64 4.28 -27.19 14.34
C PHE A 64 5.03 -26.42 13.25
N GLN A 65 4.62 -26.60 12.00
CA GLN A 65 5.03 -25.74 10.91
C GLN A 65 4.07 -24.56 10.82
N TYR A 66 4.51 -23.45 10.23
CA TYR A 66 3.65 -22.26 10.08
C TYR A 66 2.30 -22.53 9.41
N ALA A 67 2.27 -23.47 8.47
CA ALA A 67 1.04 -23.84 7.75
C ALA A 67 0.02 -24.63 8.61
N GLU A 68 0.48 -25.17 9.73
CA GLU A 68 -0.35 -25.95 10.67
C GLU A 68 -0.92 -25.08 11.79
N LEU A 69 -0.48 -23.80 11.86
CA LEU A 69 -0.92 -22.87 12.88
C LEU A 69 -2.24 -22.20 12.49
N GLU A 70 -3.14 -22.12 13.44
CA GLU A 70 -4.35 -21.32 13.35
C GLU A 70 -4.16 -19.97 14.04
N ARG A 71 -5.02 -19.02 13.73
CA ARG A 71 -5.02 -17.71 14.37
C ARG A 71 -6.04 -17.68 15.48
N GLY A 72 -5.67 -17.08 16.62
CA GLY A 72 -6.55 -16.86 17.72
C GLY A 72 -6.42 -15.47 18.31
N VAL A 73 -7.45 -15.06 19.06
CA VAL A 73 -7.47 -13.85 19.88
C VAL A 73 -7.77 -14.24 21.32
N LEU A 74 -7.25 -13.48 22.26
CA LEU A 74 -7.65 -13.62 23.67
C LEU A 74 -9.00 -12.93 23.85
N ASP A 75 -9.95 -13.62 24.46
CA ASP A 75 -11.20 -13.02 24.93
C ASP A 75 -10.98 -12.19 26.21
N ASP A 76 -12.06 -11.56 26.70
CA ASP A 76 -12.00 -10.72 27.90
C ASP A 76 -11.63 -11.51 29.16
N ASP A 77 -11.83 -12.82 29.15
CA ASP A 77 -11.45 -13.75 30.25
C ASP A 77 -10.02 -14.28 30.08
N GLY A 78 -9.30 -13.87 29.06
CA GLY A 78 -7.93 -14.30 28.78
C GLY A 78 -7.82 -15.68 28.14
N LYS A 79 -8.92 -16.25 27.64
CA LYS A 79 -8.95 -17.55 26.95
C LYS A 79 -8.69 -17.35 25.45
N MET A 80 -7.88 -18.23 24.87
CA MET A 80 -7.61 -18.21 23.42
C MET A 80 -8.83 -18.73 22.66
N VAL A 81 -9.39 -17.89 21.80
CA VAL A 81 -10.49 -18.22 20.87
C VAL A 81 -9.94 -18.27 19.46
N LEU A 82 -10.09 -19.43 18.80
CA LEU A 82 -9.65 -19.58 17.40
C LEU A 82 -10.53 -18.75 16.47
N VAL A 83 -9.89 -18.01 15.56
CA VAL A 83 -10.58 -17.18 14.58
C VAL A 83 -10.46 -17.85 13.23
N GLY A 84 -11.59 -18.31 12.68
CA GLY A 84 -11.64 -18.90 11.35
C GLY A 84 -11.13 -17.91 10.28
N GLN A 85 -10.47 -18.44 9.26
CA GLN A 85 -9.90 -17.63 8.17
C GLN A 85 -10.97 -16.78 7.47
N ASP A 86 -12.20 -17.28 7.39
CA ASP A 86 -13.32 -16.56 6.77
C ASP A 86 -13.69 -15.31 7.59
N ASN A 87 -13.74 -15.41 8.92
CA ASN A 87 -13.99 -14.28 9.80
C ASN A 87 -12.90 -13.21 9.70
N ILE A 88 -11.64 -13.63 9.56
CA ILE A 88 -10.51 -12.70 9.35
C ILE A 88 -10.63 -12.00 8.00
N THR A 89 -11.06 -12.72 6.99
CA THR A 89 -11.25 -12.18 5.65
C THR A 89 -12.41 -11.19 5.64
N GLU A 90 -13.53 -11.54 6.27
CA GLU A 90 -14.71 -10.68 6.40
C GLU A 90 -14.39 -9.40 7.19
N ALA A 91 -13.71 -9.51 8.33
CA ALA A 91 -13.27 -8.34 9.11
C ALA A 91 -12.32 -7.41 8.35
N LYS A 92 -11.60 -7.93 7.37
CA LYS A 92 -10.71 -7.15 6.49
C LYS A 92 -11.38 -6.65 5.21
N THR A 93 -12.63 -7.06 4.96
CA THR A 93 -13.36 -6.66 3.77
C THR A 93 -13.88 -5.26 3.97
N SER A 94 -13.27 -4.28 3.35
CA SER A 94 -13.80 -2.93 3.24
C SER A 94 -14.67 -2.84 1.99
N ASP A 95 -15.70 -2.01 2.04
CA ASP A 95 -16.58 -1.71 0.90
C ASP A 95 -15.89 -0.87 -0.18
N LEU A 96 -14.63 -0.50 0.05
CA LEU A 96 -13.86 0.25 -0.93
C LEU A 96 -13.46 -0.63 -2.10
N PRO A 97 -13.64 -0.16 -3.34
CA PRO A 97 -13.23 -0.91 -4.51
C PRO A 97 -11.70 -1.05 -4.55
N ASN A 98 -11.23 -2.25 -4.91
CA ASN A 98 -9.80 -2.50 -5.06
C ASN A 98 -9.19 -1.68 -6.19
N ASN A 99 -8.03 -1.07 -5.92
CA ASN A 99 -7.24 -0.33 -6.90
C ASN A 99 -7.99 0.83 -7.57
N VAL A 100 -8.96 1.42 -6.88
CA VAL A 100 -9.68 2.61 -7.33
C VAL A 100 -9.63 3.65 -6.24
N ILE A 101 -9.13 4.84 -6.55
CA ILE A 101 -9.19 5.99 -5.65
C ILE A 101 -10.24 6.98 -6.15
N ASN A 102 -11.18 7.31 -5.28
CA ASN A 102 -12.12 8.42 -5.50
C ASN A 102 -11.52 9.66 -4.84
N VAL A 103 -11.04 10.58 -5.67
CA VAL A 103 -10.31 11.77 -5.22
C VAL A 103 -11.28 12.92 -4.99
N THR A 104 -11.15 13.56 -3.84
CA THR A 104 -11.78 14.82 -3.48
C THR A 104 -10.72 15.93 -3.42
N VAL A 105 -11.16 17.16 -3.62
CA VAL A 105 -10.27 18.33 -3.67
C VAL A 105 -10.58 19.22 -2.46
N HIS A 106 -9.55 19.50 -1.68
CA HIS A 106 -9.64 20.28 -0.45
C HIS A 106 -8.67 21.46 -0.48
N ASP A 107 -8.76 22.35 0.50
CA ASP A 107 -7.74 23.34 0.73
C ASP A 107 -6.48 22.65 1.28
N GLU A 108 -5.31 23.01 0.75
CA GLU A 108 -4.04 22.37 1.13
C GLU A 108 -3.74 22.54 2.62
N ARG A 109 -4.03 23.72 3.18
CA ARG A 109 -3.79 24.03 4.60
C ARG A 109 -4.61 23.17 5.54
N GLU A 110 -5.85 22.83 5.15
CA GLU A 110 -6.72 21.96 5.94
C GLU A 110 -6.14 20.53 5.99
N VAL A 111 -5.68 20.02 4.87
CA VAL A 111 -5.11 18.67 4.78
C VAL A 111 -3.76 18.57 5.47
N ASP A 112 -2.87 19.53 5.29
CA ASP A 112 -1.54 19.55 5.92
C ASP A 112 -1.60 19.63 7.44
N GLY A 113 -2.69 20.16 8.01
CA GLY A 113 -2.94 20.14 9.44
C GLY A 113 -3.44 18.81 10.02
N MET A 114 -3.98 17.94 9.17
CA MET A 114 -4.65 16.70 9.58
C MET A 114 -3.91 15.42 9.17
N MET A 115 -3.04 15.46 8.18
CA MET A 115 -2.43 14.27 7.58
C MET A 115 -0.94 14.45 7.37
N TRP A 116 -0.20 13.36 7.55
CA TRP A 116 1.26 13.31 7.39
C TRP A 116 1.63 12.28 6.32
N PRO A 117 2.58 12.57 5.43
CA PRO A 117 3.01 11.61 4.43
C PRO A 117 3.70 10.41 5.08
N SER A 118 3.30 9.20 4.66
CA SER A 118 4.01 7.99 5.04
C SER A 118 5.29 7.84 4.24
N ASP A 119 6.40 7.57 4.90
CA ASP A 119 7.70 7.38 4.23
C ASP A 119 7.78 6.11 3.36
N ASP A 120 6.93 5.12 3.61
CA ASP A 120 7.10 3.78 3.06
C ASP A 120 6.22 3.47 1.85
N ASN A 121 5.15 4.25 1.61
CA ASN A 121 4.10 3.90 0.65
C ASN A 121 3.85 5.04 -0.34
N ALA A 122 4.77 5.21 -1.27
CA ALA A 122 4.62 6.12 -2.39
C ALA A 122 4.69 5.35 -3.72
N TYR A 123 3.78 5.67 -4.63
CA TYR A 123 3.61 5.00 -5.92
C TYR A 123 3.54 5.99 -7.06
N LEU A 124 4.22 5.69 -8.13
CA LEU A 124 4.16 6.43 -9.38
C LEU A 124 2.98 5.93 -10.21
N PHE A 125 2.15 6.83 -10.70
CA PHE A 125 1.07 6.53 -11.64
C PHE A 125 1.52 6.82 -13.07
N GLU A 126 1.36 5.84 -13.96
CA GLU A 126 1.55 6.00 -15.41
C GLU A 126 0.23 5.72 -16.11
N PRO A 127 -0.32 6.67 -16.89
CA PRO A 127 -1.58 6.46 -17.60
C PRO A 127 -1.45 5.36 -18.64
N ASN A 128 -2.55 4.68 -18.94
CA ASN A 128 -2.61 3.76 -20.05
C ASN A 128 -2.53 4.55 -21.37
N SER A 129 -1.37 4.52 -22.01
CA SER A 129 -1.09 5.26 -23.25
C SER A 129 -1.84 4.75 -24.48
N ALA A 130 -2.45 3.55 -24.40
CA ALA A 130 -3.29 3.01 -25.47
C ALA A 130 -4.63 3.76 -25.60
N ASP A 131 -5.04 4.49 -24.58
CA ASP A 131 -6.24 5.33 -24.58
C ASP A 131 -5.83 6.82 -24.53
N PRO A 132 -6.03 7.57 -25.61
CA PRO A 132 -5.68 8.99 -25.67
C PRO A 132 -6.38 9.85 -24.60
N ALA A 133 -7.59 9.48 -24.19
CA ALA A 133 -8.31 10.20 -23.13
C ALA A 133 -7.57 10.10 -21.79
N ASN A 134 -7.00 8.94 -21.44
CA ASN A 134 -6.20 8.79 -20.23
C ASN A 134 -4.95 9.68 -20.24
N VAL A 135 -4.30 9.82 -21.39
CA VAL A 135 -3.11 10.69 -21.55
C VAL A 135 -3.52 12.15 -21.35
N GLN A 136 -4.58 12.58 -22.02
CA GLN A 136 -5.08 13.95 -21.92
C GLN A 136 -5.48 14.32 -20.48
N TRP A 137 -6.22 13.44 -19.81
CA TRP A 137 -6.62 13.66 -18.42
C TRP A 137 -5.43 13.65 -17.45
N HIS A 138 -4.42 12.81 -17.72
CA HIS A 138 -3.18 12.82 -16.95
C HIS A 138 -2.46 14.17 -17.03
N GLU A 139 -2.35 14.76 -18.23
CA GLU A 139 -1.74 16.08 -18.42
C GLU A 139 -2.54 17.19 -17.71
N VAL A 140 -3.86 17.15 -17.79
CA VAL A 140 -4.74 18.09 -17.09
C VAL A 140 -4.54 17.97 -15.57
N LEU A 141 -4.58 16.76 -15.02
CA LEU A 141 -4.38 16.54 -13.60
C LEU A 141 -2.99 16.96 -13.15
N LEU A 142 -1.96 16.65 -13.91
CA LEU A 142 -0.59 17.09 -13.64
C LEU A 142 -0.50 18.62 -13.55
N GLY A 143 -1.14 19.33 -14.48
CA GLY A 143 -1.23 20.79 -14.45
C GLY A 143 -1.98 21.34 -13.25
N LEU A 144 -3.04 20.67 -12.79
CA LEU A 144 -3.80 21.05 -11.61
C LEU A 144 -3.00 20.83 -10.33
N LEU A 145 -2.32 19.69 -10.20
CA LEU A 145 -1.48 19.36 -9.05
C LEU A 145 -0.26 20.30 -8.93
N THR A 146 0.26 20.78 -10.05
CA THR A 146 1.43 21.67 -10.06
C THR A 146 1.08 23.10 -9.61
N LYS A 147 -0.18 23.53 -9.73
CA LYS A 147 -0.62 24.90 -9.37
C LYS A 147 -0.57 25.21 -7.89
N GLY A 148 -0.46 24.21 -7.02
CA GLY A 148 -0.31 24.28 -5.56
C GLY A 148 -1.30 25.24 -4.85
N ASN A 149 -2.14 24.83 -4.04
CA ASN A 149 -3.05 25.42 -3.06
C ASN A 149 -4.25 24.49 -2.81
N LYS A 150 -4.29 23.38 -3.51
CA LYS A 150 -5.32 22.35 -3.33
C LYS A 150 -4.68 20.99 -3.11
N ALA A 151 -5.21 20.27 -2.15
CA ALA A 151 -4.88 18.89 -1.87
C ALA A 151 -5.88 17.96 -2.57
N TYR A 152 -5.37 16.99 -3.26
CA TYR A 152 -6.13 15.95 -3.96
C TYR A 152 -5.98 14.66 -3.16
N VAL A 153 -6.98 14.30 -2.39
CA VAL A 153 -6.93 13.18 -1.45
C VAL A 153 -8.09 12.22 -1.67
N GLY A 154 -7.92 10.98 -1.28
CA GLY A 154 -8.98 10.00 -1.36
C GLY A 154 -8.66 8.73 -0.62
N MET A 155 -9.70 7.95 -0.35
CA MET A 155 -9.56 6.60 0.20
C MET A 155 -9.54 5.58 -0.92
N CYS A 156 -8.71 4.56 -0.77
CA CYS A 156 -8.77 3.38 -1.62
C CYS A 156 -8.28 2.14 -0.88
N LYS A 157 -8.69 0.99 -1.39
CA LYS A 157 -8.12 -0.29 -1.03
C LYS A 157 -7.02 -0.64 -2.03
N PHE A 158 -5.80 -0.75 -1.53
CA PHE A 158 -4.64 -1.07 -2.33
C PHE A 158 -3.84 -2.19 -1.67
N HIS A 159 -3.61 -3.30 -2.38
CA HIS A 159 -3.01 -4.53 -1.83
C HIS A 159 -3.72 -5.05 -0.57
N ASN A 160 -5.05 -5.07 -0.58
CA ASN A 160 -5.90 -5.48 0.55
C ASN A 160 -5.72 -4.63 1.83
N ASN A 161 -5.13 -3.44 1.70
CA ASN A 161 -5.03 -2.47 2.78
C ASN A 161 -5.78 -1.20 2.42
N ASP A 162 -6.66 -0.78 3.28
CA ASP A 162 -7.33 0.49 3.17
C ASP A 162 -6.38 1.61 3.59
N GLY A 163 -6.54 2.75 2.94
CA GLY A 163 -5.72 3.90 3.30
C GLY A 163 -6.19 5.19 2.64
N PHE A 164 -5.83 6.27 3.27
CA PHE A 164 -5.88 7.59 2.65
C PHE A 164 -4.62 7.83 1.84
N TYR A 165 -4.82 8.40 0.67
CA TYR A 165 -3.73 8.73 -0.23
C TYR A 165 -3.90 10.14 -0.75
N ARG A 166 -2.79 10.84 -0.91
CA ARG A 166 -2.69 12.15 -1.55
C ARG A 166 -2.01 12.02 -2.90
N LEU A 167 -2.56 12.69 -3.90
CA LEU A 167 -1.90 12.83 -5.20
C LEU A 167 -0.99 14.07 -5.15
N THR A 168 0.25 13.89 -5.58
CA THR A 168 1.27 14.94 -5.65
C THR A 168 2.04 14.83 -6.97
N VAL A 169 2.92 15.78 -7.23
CA VAL A 169 3.81 15.76 -8.40
C VAL A 169 5.25 15.56 -7.97
N TRP A 170 5.94 14.65 -8.63
CA TRP A 170 7.37 14.47 -8.50
C TRP A 170 8.01 14.27 -9.87
N ARG A 171 8.89 15.18 -10.29
CA ARG A 171 9.59 15.15 -11.59
C ARG A 171 8.61 14.96 -12.77
N ASP A 172 7.60 15.82 -12.83
CA ASP A 172 6.56 15.82 -13.87
C ASP A 172 5.76 14.51 -13.98
N ARG A 173 5.59 13.81 -12.86
CA ARG A 173 4.81 12.58 -12.77
C ARG A 173 3.88 12.63 -11.58
N ILE A 174 2.71 12.01 -11.71
CA ILE A 174 1.75 11.90 -10.63
C ILE A 174 2.21 10.80 -9.67
N VAL A 175 2.30 11.16 -8.40
CA VAL A 175 2.64 10.27 -7.30
C VAL A 175 1.45 10.15 -6.37
N MET A 176 1.08 8.93 -6.03
CA MET A 176 0.13 8.61 -4.97
C MET A 176 0.89 8.24 -3.71
N GLN A 177 0.72 9.02 -2.65
CA GLN A 177 1.42 8.83 -1.37
C GLN A 177 0.43 8.57 -0.25
N LYS A 178 0.65 7.48 0.50
CA LYS A 178 -0.18 7.16 1.66
C LYS A 178 -0.04 8.25 2.72
N GLN A 179 -1.15 8.60 3.35
CA GLN A 179 -1.22 9.55 4.45
C GLN A 179 -1.50 8.82 5.76
N LEU A 180 -0.91 9.33 6.85
CA LEU A 180 -1.15 8.90 8.21
C LEU A 180 -1.91 9.99 8.96
N PHE A 181 -2.83 9.59 9.82
CA PHE A 181 -3.46 10.51 10.77
C PHE A 181 -2.65 10.55 12.06
N PRO A 182 -2.65 11.69 12.81
CA PRO A 182 -1.95 11.80 14.08
C PRO A 182 -2.31 10.69 15.10
N GLU A 183 -3.55 10.24 15.09
CA GLU A 183 -4.06 9.17 15.95
C GLU A 183 -3.45 7.79 15.64
N SER A 184 -2.88 7.60 14.46
CA SER A 184 -2.21 6.34 14.05
C SER A 184 -0.72 6.29 14.36
N LEU A 185 -0.19 7.31 15.03
CA LEU A 185 1.23 7.43 15.40
C LEU A 185 1.54 6.92 16.82
N HIS A 186 0.58 6.26 17.47
CA HIS A 186 0.73 5.66 18.82
C HIS A 186 0.97 4.17 18.79
#